data_e463dd84509076e779ac6addf02887bb
#
_entry.id   e463dd84509076e779ac6addf02887bb
#
_cell.length_a   1.000
_cell.length_b   1.000
_cell.length_c   1.000
_cell.angle_alpha   90.00
_cell.angle_beta   90.00
_cell.angle_gamma   90.00
#
_symmetry.space_group_name_H-M   'P 1'
#
loop_
_entity.id
_entity.type
_entity.pdbx_description
1 polymer ?
#
loop_
_entity_poly.entity_id
_entity_poly.type
_entity_poly.pdbx_seq_one_letter_code
_entity_poly.pdbx_strand_id
1 'polypeptide(L)'
;MATLNQEEIKEYIPHREPFLFIDKLINIEKLKKATGVKIFTKNDDFFRGHFPEQPVVPGVILVEMMAQTAAALIAYSIKEETFDKIVYLMNIDNTKFRKPVFPGDAVYSYVTSTRSRGRVWKFNGISKDVENRIIAESTWSATIMDKN
;
A
#
# COMPACT_ATOMS: atom_id res chain seq x y z
N MET A 1 -17.61 -5.88 -6.36
CA MET A 1 -16.49 -5.10 -5.79
C MET A 1 -15.74 -4.37 -6.90
N ALA A 2 -15.24 -3.18 -6.61
CA ALA A 2 -14.56 -2.36 -7.60
C ALA A 2 -13.09 -2.75 -7.78
N THR A 3 -12.53 -2.36 -8.92
CA THR A 3 -11.13 -2.55 -9.27
C THR A 3 -10.62 -1.27 -9.92
N LEU A 4 -9.42 -0.85 -9.56
CA LEU A 4 -8.74 0.29 -10.17
C LEU A 4 -7.42 -0.15 -10.78
N ASN A 5 -7.14 0.31 -12.01
CA ASN A 5 -5.82 0.15 -12.61
C ASN A 5 -4.90 1.27 -12.10
N GLN A 6 -3.62 1.23 -12.50
CA GLN A 6 -2.65 2.21 -11.98
C GLN A 6 -2.97 3.65 -12.38
N GLU A 7 -3.45 3.88 -13.59
CA GLU A 7 -3.82 5.24 -14.01
C GLU A 7 -4.98 5.79 -13.19
N GLU A 8 -5.94 4.94 -12.87
CA GLU A 8 -7.07 5.32 -12.00
C GLU A 8 -6.61 5.57 -10.57
N ILE A 9 -5.67 4.76 -10.05
CA ILE A 9 -5.10 4.95 -8.72
C ILE A 9 -4.46 6.34 -8.60
N LYS A 10 -3.79 6.80 -9.65
CA LYS A 10 -3.14 8.12 -9.67
C LYS A 10 -4.12 9.28 -9.53
N GLU A 11 -5.40 9.04 -9.77
CA GLU A 11 -6.43 10.04 -9.56
C GLU A 11 -6.79 10.23 -8.08
N TYR A 12 -6.42 9.25 -7.25
CA TYR A 12 -6.78 9.24 -5.83
C TYR A 12 -5.62 9.51 -4.91
N ILE A 13 -4.40 9.08 -5.26
CA ILE A 13 -3.23 9.30 -4.42
C ILE A 13 -2.16 10.07 -5.19
N PRO A 14 -1.37 10.92 -4.50
CA PRO A 14 -0.37 11.76 -5.17
C PRO A 14 0.93 11.06 -5.51
N HIS A 15 1.12 9.84 -5.04
CA HIS A 15 2.34 9.06 -5.27
C HIS A 15 2.60 8.84 -6.75
N ARG A 16 3.87 8.92 -7.14
CA ARG A 16 4.31 8.71 -8.54
C ARG A 16 5.60 7.91 -8.55
N GLU A 17 5.89 7.31 -9.67
CA GLU A 17 7.16 6.62 -9.86
C GLU A 17 8.34 7.55 -9.58
N PRO A 18 9.39 7.10 -8.91
CA PRO A 18 9.64 5.70 -8.52
C PRO A 18 9.07 5.29 -7.17
N PHE A 19 8.12 6.05 -6.60
CA PHE A 19 7.58 5.79 -5.26
C PHE A 19 6.08 5.46 -5.27
N LEU A 20 5.60 4.86 -6.34
CA LEU A 20 4.23 4.31 -6.43
C LEU A 20 4.35 2.78 -6.45
N PHE A 21 3.85 2.12 -5.39
CA PHE A 21 4.07 0.70 -5.17
C PHE A 21 2.81 -0.16 -5.27
N ILE A 22 1.81 0.29 -6.02
CA ILE A 22 0.64 -0.53 -6.36
C ILE A 22 0.37 -0.44 -7.86
N ASP A 23 0.31 -1.59 -8.50
CA ASP A 23 -0.01 -1.68 -9.93
C ASP A 23 -1.52 -1.64 -10.15
N LYS A 24 -2.28 -2.21 -9.21
CA LYS A 24 -3.74 -2.18 -9.23
C LYS A 24 -4.30 -2.37 -7.84
N LEU A 25 -5.54 -1.95 -7.67
CA LEU A 25 -6.30 -2.10 -6.43
C LEU A 25 -7.53 -2.92 -6.76
N ILE A 26 -7.71 -4.05 -6.10
CA ILE A 26 -8.79 -4.99 -6.37
C ILE A 26 -9.63 -5.27 -5.13
N ASN A 27 -10.79 -5.85 -5.35
CA ASN A 27 -11.70 -6.28 -4.27
C ASN A 27 -12.01 -5.15 -3.29
N ILE A 28 -12.26 -3.96 -3.83
CA ILE A 28 -12.51 -2.77 -3.02
C ILE A 28 -13.91 -2.83 -2.44
N GLU A 29 -13.98 -2.77 -1.12
CA GLU A 29 -15.21 -2.57 -0.38
C GLU A 29 -15.06 -1.25 0.36
N LYS A 30 -15.79 -0.23 -0.07
CA LYS A 30 -15.63 1.16 0.43
C LYS A 30 -15.62 1.21 1.94
N LEU A 31 -14.66 1.97 2.48
CA LEU A 31 -14.43 2.20 3.90
C LEU A 31 -14.01 0.96 4.69
N LYS A 32 -13.94 -0.20 4.08
CA LYS A 32 -13.67 -1.46 4.78
C LYS A 32 -12.37 -2.14 4.40
N LYS A 33 -12.18 -2.45 3.13
CA LYS A 33 -11.00 -3.23 2.71
C LYS A 33 -10.70 -3.06 1.23
N ALA A 34 -9.46 -3.36 0.89
CA ALA A 34 -9.01 -3.45 -0.49
C ALA A 34 -7.73 -4.28 -0.53
N THR A 35 -7.39 -4.78 -1.71
CA THR A 35 -6.15 -5.51 -1.95
C THR A 35 -5.32 -4.75 -2.96
N GLY A 36 -4.13 -4.32 -2.54
CA GLY A 36 -3.14 -3.74 -3.43
C GLY A 36 -2.31 -4.85 -4.06
N VAL A 37 -2.03 -4.74 -5.35
CA VAL A 37 -1.25 -5.74 -6.08
C VAL A 37 -0.08 -5.07 -6.76
N LYS A 38 1.12 -5.63 -6.62
CA LYS A 38 2.29 -5.19 -7.36
C LYS A 38 3.17 -6.36 -7.74
N ILE A 39 3.65 -6.33 -8.96
CA ILE A 39 4.74 -7.21 -9.41
C ILE A 39 6.00 -6.38 -9.33
N PHE A 40 6.94 -6.78 -8.46
CA PHE A 40 8.23 -6.13 -8.34
C PHE A 40 9.12 -6.62 -9.46
N THR A 41 9.72 -5.70 -10.20
CA THR A 41 10.60 -6.02 -11.32
C THR A 41 12.00 -5.52 -11.04
N LYS A 42 12.99 -6.08 -11.71
CA LYS A 42 14.38 -5.63 -11.53
C LYS A 42 14.61 -4.18 -11.96
N ASN A 43 13.62 -3.56 -12.62
CA ASN A 43 13.69 -2.14 -12.99
C ASN A 43 13.22 -1.21 -11.85
N ASP A 44 12.67 -1.76 -10.77
CA ASP A 44 12.33 -0.95 -9.59
C ASP A 44 13.62 -0.39 -9.01
N ASP A 45 13.64 0.93 -8.80
CA ASP A 45 14.87 1.69 -8.54
C ASP A 45 15.64 1.26 -7.29
N PHE A 46 14.93 0.88 -6.23
CA PHE A 46 15.58 0.53 -4.96
C PHE A 46 16.47 -0.72 -5.05
N PHE A 47 16.27 -1.59 -6.05
CA PHE A 47 17.10 -2.78 -6.20
C PHE A 47 18.56 -2.45 -6.54
N ARG A 48 18.84 -1.26 -7.06
CA ARG A 48 20.21 -0.86 -7.38
C ARG A 48 21.09 -0.81 -6.14
N GLY A 49 20.49 -0.50 -4.98
CA GLY A 49 21.23 -0.38 -3.73
C GLY A 49 20.89 -1.44 -2.70
N HIS A 50 19.82 -2.19 -2.92
CA HIS A 50 19.32 -3.12 -1.87
C HIS A 50 19.05 -4.52 -2.45
N PHE A 51 20.02 -5.33 -2.77
CA PHE A 51 21.46 -5.07 -2.75
C PHE A 51 22.02 -5.35 -4.14
N PRO A 52 23.12 -4.70 -4.56
CA PRO A 52 23.62 -4.82 -5.94
C PRO A 52 23.80 -6.26 -6.44
N GLU A 53 24.31 -7.16 -5.64
CA GLU A 53 24.55 -8.55 -6.03
C GLU A 53 23.45 -9.51 -5.63
N GLN A 54 22.51 -9.06 -4.79
CA GLN A 54 21.40 -9.89 -4.32
C GLN A 54 20.18 -9.00 -4.06
N PRO A 55 19.44 -8.65 -5.12
CA PRO A 55 18.30 -7.74 -4.99
C PRO A 55 17.18 -8.37 -4.16
N VAL A 56 16.68 -7.59 -3.21
CA VAL A 56 15.54 -7.97 -2.38
C VAL A 56 14.75 -6.71 -2.07
N VAL A 57 13.42 -6.82 -2.02
CA VAL A 57 12.56 -5.68 -1.70
C VAL A 57 12.80 -5.27 -0.24
N PRO A 58 13.18 -4.00 0.01
CA PRO A 58 13.30 -3.53 1.38
C PRO A 58 11.98 -3.72 2.15
N GLY A 59 12.06 -4.21 3.38
CA GLY A 59 10.86 -4.42 4.19
C GLY A 59 10.01 -3.18 4.33
N VAL A 60 10.65 -2.01 4.47
CA VAL A 60 9.93 -0.74 4.59
C VAL A 60 9.11 -0.39 3.34
N ILE A 61 9.50 -0.87 2.17
CA ILE A 61 8.74 -0.69 0.93
C ILE A 61 7.45 -1.53 0.97
N LEU A 62 7.50 -2.71 1.57
CA LEU A 62 6.31 -3.55 1.74
C LEU A 62 5.29 -2.87 2.66
N VAL A 63 5.76 -2.19 3.71
CA VAL A 63 4.90 -1.41 4.60
C VAL A 63 4.34 -0.21 3.84
N GLU A 64 5.17 0.49 3.07
CA GLU A 64 4.72 1.62 2.26
C GLU A 64 3.65 1.18 1.24
N MET A 65 3.82 0.01 0.62
CA MET A 65 2.82 -0.56 -0.29
C MET A 65 1.47 -0.75 0.41
N MET A 66 1.48 -1.27 1.64
CA MET A 66 0.26 -1.42 2.45
C MET A 66 -0.37 -0.05 2.73
N ALA A 67 0.45 0.93 3.10
CA ALA A 67 -0.02 2.27 3.40
C ALA A 67 -0.63 2.95 2.16
N GLN A 68 -0.03 2.76 1.00
CA GLN A 68 -0.58 3.28 -0.26
C GLN A 68 -1.89 2.60 -0.63
N THR A 69 -1.99 1.31 -0.38
CA THR A 69 -3.25 0.55 -0.58
C THR A 69 -4.36 1.15 0.30
N ALA A 70 -4.05 1.42 1.56
CA ALA A 70 -4.99 2.04 2.49
C ALA A 70 -5.37 3.46 2.06
N ALA A 71 -4.38 4.26 1.65
CA ALA A 71 -4.63 5.63 1.18
C ALA A 71 -5.56 5.64 -0.04
N ALA A 72 -5.33 4.74 -0.99
CA ALA A 72 -6.18 4.62 -2.17
C ALA A 72 -7.59 4.16 -1.80
N LEU A 73 -7.71 3.23 -0.85
CA LEU A 73 -9.01 2.79 -0.34
C LEU A 73 -9.81 3.97 0.24
N ILE A 74 -9.17 4.75 1.12
CA ILE A 74 -9.84 5.90 1.74
C ILE A 74 -10.23 6.93 0.67
N ALA A 75 -9.28 7.31 -0.17
CA ALA A 75 -9.52 8.33 -1.18
C ALA A 75 -10.62 7.93 -2.15
N TYR A 76 -10.64 6.68 -2.58
CA TYR A 76 -11.69 6.16 -3.44
C TYR A 76 -13.06 6.17 -2.73
N SER A 77 -13.07 5.83 -1.44
CA SER A 77 -14.30 5.72 -0.66
C SER A 77 -14.95 7.08 -0.40
N ILE A 78 -14.14 8.13 -0.20
CA ILE A 78 -14.62 9.48 0.15
C ILE A 78 -14.08 10.54 -0.82
N LYS A 79 -14.00 10.19 -2.09
CA LYS A 79 -13.29 10.98 -3.12
C LYS A 79 -13.69 12.46 -3.17
N GLU A 80 -14.97 12.79 -2.95
CA GLU A 80 -15.43 14.17 -2.96
C GLU A 80 -14.84 14.97 -1.79
N GLU A 81 -14.58 14.31 -0.68
CA GLU A 81 -14.02 14.91 0.53
C GLU A 81 -12.50 14.94 0.52
N THR A 82 -11.87 14.13 -0.35
CA THR A 82 -10.40 13.98 -0.38
C THR A 82 -9.72 14.70 -1.55
N PHE A 83 -10.48 15.39 -2.38
CA PHE A 83 -9.94 16.05 -3.57
C PHE A 83 -8.72 16.94 -3.25
N ASP A 84 -8.80 17.71 -2.16
CA ASP A 84 -7.72 18.58 -1.71
C ASP A 84 -6.99 18.02 -0.49
N LYS A 85 -7.08 16.73 -0.26
CA LYS A 85 -6.50 16.08 0.92
C LYS A 85 -5.34 15.18 0.54
N ILE A 86 -4.52 14.90 1.54
CA ILE A 86 -3.44 13.95 1.42
C ILE A 86 -3.44 13.07 2.67
N VAL A 87 -3.07 11.81 2.52
CA VAL A 87 -3.04 10.85 3.63
C VAL A 87 -1.60 10.66 4.08
N TYR A 88 -1.34 10.97 5.34
CA TYR A 88 -0.02 10.83 5.95
C TYR A 88 0.02 9.66 6.91
N LEU A 89 1.06 8.87 6.81
CA LEU A 89 1.36 7.81 7.77
C LEU A 89 1.72 8.45 9.12
N MET A 90 1.06 8.03 10.20
CA MET A 90 1.30 8.56 11.54
C MET A 90 2.22 7.67 12.37
N ASN A 91 1.90 6.40 12.43
CA ASN A 91 2.71 5.42 13.15
C ASN A 91 2.56 4.04 12.54
N ILE A 92 3.48 3.17 12.87
CA ILE A 92 3.53 1.79 12.42
C ILE A 92 3.75 0.93 13.67
N ASP A 93 2.87 -0.05 13.88
CA ASP A 93 2.94 -0.96 15.02
C ASP A 93 2.99 -2.41 14.58
N ASN A 94 3.40 -3.28 15.49
CA ASN A 94 3.30 -4.74 15.33
C ASN A 94 3.67 -5.25 13.94
N THR A 95 4.80 -4.77 13.41
CA THR A 95 5.24 -5.10 12.06
C THR A 95 6.20 -6.27 12.09
N LYS A 96 5.95 -7.27 11.25
CA LYS A 96 6.80 -8.45 11.11
C LYS A 96 7.00 -8.78 9.65
N PHE A 97 8.25 -9.12 9.31
CA PHE A 97 8.64 -9.56 7.97
C PHE A 97 8.95 -11.05 8.05
N ARG A 98 8.21 -11.85 7.30
CA ARG A 98 8.29 -13.31 7.41
C ARG A 98 8.94 -14.00 6.22
N LYS A 99 9.00 -13.33 5.08
CA LYS A 99 9.48 -13.91 3.85
C LYS A 99 10.04 -12.82 2.93
N PRO A 100 11.23 -13.01 2.34
CA PRO A 100 11.76 -12.02 1.40
C PRO A 100 10.99 -12.01 0.09
N VAL A 101 11.04 -10.88 -0.60
CA VAL A 101 10.45 -10.67 -1.93
C VAL A 101 11.57 -10.30 -2.89
N PHE A 102 11.62 -10.96 -4.04
CA PHE A 102 12.65 -10.79 -5.04
C PHE A 102 12.08 -10.20 -6.32
N PRO A 103 12.94 -9.65 -7.21
CA PRO A 103 12.47 -9.22 -8.53
C PRO A 103 11.73 -10.35 -9.26
N GLY A 104 10.57 -10.04 -9.81
CA GLY A 104 9.69 -11.00 -10.47
C GLY A 104 8.55 -11.49 -9.60
N ASP A 105 8.62 -11.27 -8.29
CA ASP A 105 7.58 -11.72 -7.37
C ASP A 105 6.39 -10.76 -7.37
N ALA A 106 5.19 -11.33 -7.34
CA ALA A 106 3.96 -10.58 -7.13
C ALA A 106 3.62 -10.55 -5.64
N VAL A 107 3.17 -9.40 -5.17
CA VAL A 107 2.76 -9.19 -3.78
C VAL A 107 1.31 -8.73 -3.76
N TYR A 108 0.52 -9.34 -2.90
CA TYR A 108 -0.88 -8.99 -2.64
C TYR A 108 -0.99 -8.47 -1.22
N SER A 109 -1.27 -7.19 -1.07
CA SER A 109 -1.42 -6.55 0.24
C SER A 109 -2.90 -6.42 0.58
N TYR A 110 -3.35 -7.26 1.50
CA TYR A 110 -4.73 -7.27 1.99
C TYR A 110 -4.84 -6.29 3.13
N VAL A 111 -5.56 -5.19 2.92
CA VAL A 111 -5.68 -4.11 3.88
C VAL A 111 -7.12 -3.97 4.35
N THR A 112 -7.29 -3.86 5.66
CA THR A 112 -8.58 -3.68 6.30
C THR A 112 -8.55 -2.44 7.17
N SER A 113 -9.56 -1.59 7.05
CA SER A 113 -9.77 -0.46 7.96
C SER A 113 -10.40 -0.99 9.22
N THR A 114 -9.76 -0.79 10.36
CA THR A 114 -10.25 -1.30 11.65
C THR A 114 -11.00 -0.25 12.46
N ARG A 115 -10.62 1.02 12.29
CA ARG A 115 -11.21 2.12 13.05
C ARG A 115 -10.95 3.45 12.34
N SER A 116 -11.91 4.36 12.46
CA SER A 116 -11.67 5.75 12.10
C SER A 116 -12.26 6.65 13.19
N ARG A 117 -11.56 7.74 13.46
CA ARG A 117 -12.00 8.73 14.46
C ARG A 117 -11.50 10.10 14.02
N GLY A 118 -12.44 10.97 13.62
CA GLY A 118 -12.08 12.25 13.04
C GLY A 118 -11.26 12.05 11.77
N ARG A 119 -10.04 12.58 11.76
CA ARG A 119 -9.12 12.47 10.62
C ARG A 119 -8.15 11.29 10.74
N VAL A 120 -8.24 10.51 11.83
CA VAL A 120 -7.33 9.41 12.09
C VAL A 120 -7.97 8.09 11.71
N TRP A 121 -7.24 7.29 10.94
CA TRP A 121 -7.67 5.98 10.47
C TRP A 121 -6.66 4.93 10.91
N LYS A 122 -7.15 3.78 11.35
CA LYS A 122 -6.31 2.64 11.70
C LYS A 122 -6.56 1.49 10.74
N PHE A 123 -5.48 0.77 10.42
CA PHE A 123 -5.51 -0.32 9.45
C PHE A 123 -4.73 -1.52 9.93
N ASN A 124 -5.13 -2.68 9.44
CA ASN A 124 -4.34 -3.90 9.46
C ASN A 124 -4.00 -4.26 8.02
N GLY A 125 -2.78 -4.75 7.81
CA GLY A 125 -2.36 -5.23 6.51
C GLY A 125 -1.62 -6.56 6.61
N ILE A 126 -1.86 -7.43 5.64
CA ILE A 126 -1.13 -8.68 5.48
C ILE A 126 -0.75 -8.77 4.00
N SER A 127 0.55 -8.88 3.73
CA SER A 127 1.04 -9.10 2.38
C SER A 127 1.30 -10.59 2.16
N LYS A 128 0.88 -11.10 1.03
CA LYS A 128 1.01 -12.53 0.67
C LYS A 128 1.55 -12.67 -0.75
N ASP A 129 2.18 -13.82 -1.02
CA ASP A 129 2.62 -14.19 -2.36
C ASP A 129 1.49 -14.92 -3.12
N VAL A 130 1.77 -15.34 -4.35
CA VAL A 130 0.78 -16.03 -5.21
C VAL A 130 0.34 -17.38 -4.65
N GLU A 131 1.13 -17.97 -3.75
CA GLU A 131 0.80 -19.23 -3.10
C GLU A 131 0.14 -19.02 -1.73
N ASN A 132 -0.28 -17.78 -1.46
CA ASN A 132 -0.97 -17.40 -0.23
C ASN A 132 -0.10 -17.49 1.04
N ARG A 133 1.23 -17.47 0.89
CA ARG A 133 2.15 -17.46 2.02
C ARG A 133 2.33 -16.03 2.51
N ILE A 134 2.37 -15.85 3.83
CA ILE A 134 2.51 -14.52 4.42
C ILE A 134 3.93 -13.99 4.22
N ILE A 135 4.02 -12.80 3.65
CA ILE A 135 5.28 -12.07 3.43
C ILE A 135 5.54 -11.12 4.60
N ALA A 136 4.53 -10.34 4.96
CA ALA A 136 4.65 -9.32 6.01
C ALA A 136 3.29 -9.03 6.63
N GLU A 137 3.31 -8.51 7.85
CA GLU A 137 2.13 -8.09 8.58
C GLU A 137 2.41 -6.76 9.25
N SER A 138 1.42 -5.89 9.30
CA SER A 138 1.57 -4.60 9.98
C SER A 138 0.23 -4.04 10.42
N THR A 139 0.26 -3.22 11.46
CA THR A 139 -0.82 -2.34 11.82
C THR A 139 -0.26 -0.92 11.81
N TRP A 140 -1.06 0.03 11.36
CA TRP A 140 -0.60 1.42 11.29
C TRP A 140 -1.78 2.37 11.40
N SER A 141 -1.45 3.64 11.64
CA SER A 141 -2.43 4.72 11.64
C SER A 141 -2.01 5.76 10.61
N ALA A 142 -3.00 6.39 10.02
CA ALA A 142 -2.81 7.48 9.07
C ALA A 142 -3.76 8.62 9.38
N THR A 143 -3.41 9.82 8.97
CA THR A 143 -4.26 10.99 9.11
C THR A 143 -4.50 11.63 7.74
N ILE A 144 -5.69 12.19 7.57
CA ILE A 144 -6.05 12.96 6.38
C ILE A 144 -5.78 14.42 6.68
N MET A 145 -4.98 15.06 5.85
CA MET A 145 -4.60 16.47 6.02
C MET A 145 -4.84 17.27 4.74
N ASP A 146 -5.02 18.57 4.89
CA ASP A 146 -5.17 19.45 3.74
C ASP A 146 -3.83 19.58 3.01
N LYS A 147 -3.87 19.67 1.69
CA LYS A 147 -2.68 19.97 0.88
C LYS A 147 -2.27 21.43 1.12
N ASN A 148 -0.98 21.64 1.22
CA ASN A 148 -0.43 22.99 1.34
C ASN A 148 -0.31 23.65 -0.02
#